data_7cacc6246fcc916df47cec8b3af5e094
#
_entry.id   7cacc6246fcc916df47cec8b3af5e094
#
_cell.length_a   1.000
_cell.length_b   1.000
_cell.length_c   1.000
_cell.angle_alpha   90.00
_cell.angle_beta   90.00
_cell.angle_gamma   90.00
#
_symmetry.space_group_name_H-M   'P 1'
#
loop_
_entity.id
_entity.type
_entity.pdbx_description
1 polymer ?
#
loop_
_entity_poly.entity_id
_entity_poly.type
_entity_poly.pdbx_seq_one_letter_code
_entity_poly.pdbx_strand_id
1 'polypeptide(L)'
;MKKATAALVCVATAAAVGIGLTAPAYTDAADTQITISAPQGNRPGASDLNVNMFDGRSFTAYKLADYTNVQVSDGNVTSMDYKLDTPLTNAMVDGWIAKALDQFPMTDVATVSNGTVTFKGDAAAMSPMTFVANYFYGTGADIYGDTGVNSNAMRIFAEAAQKSLTAPGVTATTAPVTVNNDSAVVDASQSGQGLYLIVDTTKGLNNQIPARAMITGTPVTVNGQTYMQFKGSNATYTLGSIKLKAEQVVNTIADTSAQKETLATNQSQRTFQVTANIPNYAAYDNWSSPTYSVTITPSGNVKLDSKYTVEVQPAGFPTWSTLPDSNYSLVSPAGAATGSLTVQFSSAAMKTSTLSGVTVRITVNGTVQNVTTTPTFVAAQATFSNDQGDANSTGTAEEASLGLFNTVIPVKKIAYNAGATSAALTGAQFSVTSGTTTVKFTESTLNGKPYYQVDPNGTLSTFTVGDGYIASLGANTNNSTTYTITEKVAPTGYVLDGRHDITFNVTVTPNYTNDVLTSVTYKRDNGIYGNFLDTTPSKMTTDDGQTVNLESRTTVNNRYTNTQLESEMIHVKNTKNPSDFAQTGGNIIQVLIAMLIVAIVGAILLIVARMRRRNNTDRTQIA
;
A
#
# COMPACT_ATOMS: atom_id res chain seq x y z
N MET A 1 53.89 5.24 18.14
CA MET A 1 53.02 6.31 17.60
C MET A 1 52.63 5.90 16.18
N LYS A 2 51.46 5.34 16.02
CA LYS A 2 50.93 5.01 14.70
C LYS A 2 50.27 6.27 14.14
N LYS A 3 50.82 6.84 13.08
CA LYS A 3 50.15 7.90 12.32
C LYS A 3 48.80 7.34 11.83
N ALA A 4 47.70 7.83 12.36
CA ALA A 4 46.40 7.61 11.77
C ALA A 4 46.37 8.40 10.46
N THR A 5 46.53 7.74 9.35
CA THR A 5 46.34 8.34 8.02
C THR A 5 44.86 8.20 7.68
N ALA A 6 44.21 9.33 7.61
CA ALA A 6 42.78 9.36 7.34
C ALA A 6 42.49 9.74 5.91
N ALA A 7 41.38 9.29 5.47
CA ALA A 7 40.92 9.52 4.14
C ALA A 7 39.44 9.77 4.06
N LEU A 8 39.07 10.65 3.20
CA LEU A 8 37.70 10.96 2.89
C LEU A 8 37.22 10.10 1.73
N VAL A 9 36.22 9.31 1.95
CA VAL A 9 35.54 8.55 0.91
C VAL A 9 34.05 8.45 1.19
N CYS A 10 33.31 8.39 0.16
CA CYS A 10 31.86 8.34 0.13
C CYS A 10 31.21 7.52 1.23
N VAL A 11 30.22 8.13 1.91
CA VAL A 11 29.30 7.36 2.73
C VAL A 11 28.31 6.65 1.83
N ALA A 12 28.69 5.45 1.38
CA ALA A 12 27.71 4.43 1.04
C ALA A 12 27.80 3.39 2.17
N THR A 13 27.06 3.58 3.22
CA THR A 13 26.88 2.52 4.23
C THR A 13 25.99 1.44 3.63
N ALA A 14 26.61 0.42 3.05
CA ALA A 14 25.96 -0.87 2.89
C ALA A 14 26.10 -1.59 4.24
N ALA A 15 25.02 -1.74 4.99
CA ALA A 15 24.95 -2.78 6.00
C ALA A 15 25.04 -4.12 5.24
N ALA A 16 26.20 -4.76 5.30
CA ALA A 16 26.39 -6.09 4.75
C ALA A 16 25.66 -7.10 5.62
N VAL A 17 24.39 -7.35 5.29
CA VAL A 17 23.78 -8.65 5.57
C VAL A 17 24.25 -9.54 4.41
N GLY A 18 25.02 -10.58 4.75
CA GLY A 18 25.63 -11.49 3.80
C GLY A 18 24.62 -12.24 2.94
N ILE A 19 24.36 -11.69 1.77
CA ILE A 19 23.90 -12.42 0.61
C ILE A 19 24.91 -12.06 -0.47
N GLY A 20 25.63 -13.08 -0.97
CA GLY A 20 26.63 -12.91 -2.02
C GLY A 20 26.01 -12.35 -3.30
N LEU A 21 25.89 -11.03 -3.36
CA LEU A 21 25.67 -10.31 -4.59
C LEU A 21 27.05 -9.89 -5.08
N THR A 22 27.49 -10.53 -6.16
CA THR A 22 28.57 -10.00 -7.00
C THR A 22 28.24 -8.55 -7.30
N ALA A 23 29.12 -7.63 -6.89
CA ALA A 23 29.02 -6.24 -7.30
C ALA A 23 28.86 -6.24 -8.84
N PRO A 24 27.92 -5.44 -9.39
CA PRO A 24 27.86 -5.30 -10.83
C PRO A 24 29.25 -4.87 -11.31
N ALA A 25 29.79 -5.58 -12.28
CA ALA A 25 31.04 -5.21 -12.93
C ALA A 25 30.79 -3.81 -13.54
N TYR A 26 31.35 -2.77 -12.93
CA TYR A 26 31.38 -1.45 -13.52
C TYR A 26 32.30 -1.51 -14.72
N THR A 27 31.72 -1.56 -15.92
CA THR A 27 32.47 -1.38 -17.15
C THR A 27 32.96 0.07 -17.20
N ASP A 28 34.28 0.22 -17.26
CA ASP A 28 35.04 1.44 -17.58
C ASP A 28 34.31 2.79 -17.29
N ALA A 29 34.19 3.15 -16.02
CA ALA A 29 33.95 4.54 -15.64
C ALA A 29 35.20 5.32 -16.04
N ALA A 30 35.02 6.37 -16.86
CA ALA A 30 36.14 7.29 -17.17
C ALA A 30 36.73 7.79 -15.83
N ASP A 31 38.06 7.93 -15.78
CA ASP A 31 38.86 8.23 -14.57
C ASP A 31 38.38 9.43 -13.75
N THR A 32 37.38 10.16 -14.22
CA THR A 32 36.85 11.40 -13.64
C THR A 32 35.33 11.39 -13.47
N GLN A 33 34.69 10.23 -13.51
CA GLN A 33 33.22 10.16 -13.37
C GLN A 33 32.81 9.75 -11.95
N ILE A 34 31.68 10.32 -11.51
CA ILE A 34 30.97 9.89 -10.30
C ILE A 34 29.59 9.42 -10.69
N THR A 35 29.24 8.19 -10.35
CA THR A 35 27.91 7.64 -10.59
C THR A 35 27.05 7.76 -9.33
N ILE A 36 25.89 8.40 -9.48
CA ILE A 36 24.86 8.45 -8.45
C ILE A 36 23.85 7.35 -8.81
N SER A 37 23.68 6.37 -7.95
CA SER A 37 22.73 5.27 -8.17
C SER A 37 21.52 5.37 -7.24
N ALA A 38 20.43 4.67 -7.60
CA ALA A 38 19.22 4.65 -6.79
C ALA A 38 19.49 4.18 -5.35
N PRO A 39 18.75 4.68 -4.35
CA PRO A 39 18.85 4.20 -2.98
C PRO A 39 18.50 2.70 -2.94
N GLN A 40 19.26 1.92 -2.16
CA GLN A 40 18.83 0.55 -1.85
C GLN A 40 17.83 0.65 -0.70
N GLY A 41 16.57 0.28 -0.97
CA GLY A 41 15.51 0.38 0.02
C GLY A 41 15.50 -0.78 0.99
N ASN A 42 15.57 -0.49 2.28
CA ASN A 42 15.11 -1.35 3.37
C ASN A 42 14.07 -0.60 4.22
N ARG A 43 13.15 0.14 3.59
CA ARG A 43 12.00 0.71 4.30
C ARG A 43 10.83 -0.27 4.21
N PRO A 44 10.09 -0.51 5.31
CA PRO A 44 8.78 -1.14 5.23
C PRO A 44 7.90 -0.32 4.27
N GLY A 45 7.43 -0.95 3.19
CA GLY A 45 6.66 -0.28 2.12
C GLY A 45 7.48 0.23 0.93
N ALA A 46 8.82 0.12 0.94
CA ALA A 46 9.65 0.50 -0.20
C ALA A 46 9.76 -0.58 -1.30
N SER A 47 9.25 -1.79 -1.05
CA SER A 47 9.34 -2.90 -2.01
C SER A 47 8.46 -2.76 -3.25
N ASP A 48 7.51 -1.81 -3.27
CA ASP A 48 6.55 -1.63 -4.36
C ASP A 48 6.78 -0.34 -5.17
N LEU A 49 7.91 0.34 -4.95
CA LEU A 49 8.21 1.60 -5.62
C LEU A 49 8.74 1.37 -7.05
N ASN A 50 7.82 1.17 -7.99
CA ASN A 50 8.08 1.28 -9.43
C ASN A 50 8.32 2.72 -9.91
N VAL A 51 8.76 3.62 -9.01
CA VAL A 51 9.00 5.01 -9.35
C VAL A 51 10.47 5.22 -9.62
N ASN A 52 10.74 5.72 -10.79
CA ASN A 52 12.08 6.17 -11.16
C ASN A 52 12.49 7.34 -10.26
N MET A 53 13.40 7.09 -9.32
CA MET A 53 13.88 8.11 -8.37
C MET A 53 14.69 9.24 -9.03
N PHE A 54 15.05 9.09 -10.31
CA PHE A 54 15.78 10.09 -11.09
C PHE A 54 14.88 10.89 -12.03
N ASP A 55 13.64 10.50 -12.23
CA ASP A 55 12.73 11.15 -13.17
C ASP A 55 12.46 12.61 -12.73
N GLY A 56 12.63 13.52 -13.69
CA GLY A 56 12.49 14.96 -13.49
C GLY A 56 13.57 15.60 -12.59
N ARG A 57 14.62 14.86 -12.18
CA ARG A 57 15.68 15.43 -11.34
C ARG A 57 16.75 16.15 -12.14
N SER A 58 17.35 17.13 -11.49
CA SER A 58 18.54 17.84 -11.95
C SER A 58 19.51 18.03 -10.78
N PHE A 59 20.80 17.94 -11.09
CA PHE A 59 21.86 18.07 -10.08
C PHE A 59 22.92 19.08 -10.54
N THR A 60 23.56 19.69 -9.57
CA THR A 60 24.79 20.46 -9.76
C THR A 60 25.87 19.88 -8.87
N ALA A 61 27.04 19.61 -9.45
CA ALA A 61 28.19 19.13 -8.71
C ALA A 61 29.23 20.26 -8.56
N TYR A 62 29.57 20.62 -7.33
CA TYR A 62 30.55 21.64 -6.98
C TYR A 62 31.83 20.97 -6.52
N LYS A 63 32.99 21.36 -7.10
CA LYS A 63 34.27 20.88 -6.65
C LYS A 63 34.66 21.54 -5.33
N LEU A 64 35.00 20.73 -4.35
CA LEU A 64 35.43 21.22 -3.02
C LEU A 64 36.96 21.25 -2.87
N ALA A 65 37.65 20.22 -3.40
CA ALA A 65 39.08 20.11 -3.24
C ALA A 65 39.73 19.20 -4.30
N ASP A 66 40.98 19.44 -4.63
CA ASP A 66 41.85 18.56 -5.36
C ASP A 66 42.48 17.51 -4.45
N TYR A 67 42.80 16.34 -4.98
CA TYR A 67 43.63 15.36 -4.29
C TYR A 67 45.12 15.74 -4.40
N THR A 68 45.82 15.65 -3.29
CA THR A 68 47.28 15.83 -3.25
C THR A 68 47.90 14.72 -2.39
N ASN A 69 49.21 14.50 -2.55
CA ASN A 69 49.98 13.52 -1.75
C ASN A 69 49.35 12.12 -1.69
N VAL A 70 48.76 11.68 -2.81
CA VAL A 70 48.09 10.35 -2.90
C VAL A 70 49.09 9.24 -2.73
N GLN A 71 48.82 8.33 -1.79
CA GLN A 71 49.58 7.09 -1.60
C GLN A 71 48.75 5.90 -1.99
N VAL A 72 49.37 4.96 -2.68
CA VAL A 72 48.71 3.73 -3.14
C VAL A 72 49.50 2.50 -2.69
N SER A 73 48.82 1.45 -2.28
CA SER A 73 49.41 0.14 -1.97
C SER A 73 48.37 -0.94 -2.21
N ASP A 74 48.84 -2.09 -2.72
CA ASP A 74 48.01 -3.27 -2.95
C ASP A 74 46.75 -3.00 -3.78
N GLY A 75 46.86 -2.14 -4.80
CA GLY A 75 45.74 -1.79 -5.69
C GLY A 75 44.72 -0.84 -5.10
N ASN A 76 45.00 -0.25 -3.94
CA ASN A 76 44.09 0.69 -3.25
C ASN A 76 44.80 2.02 -2.96
N VAL A 77 44.03 3.09 -2.91
CA VAL A 77 44.47 4.33 -2.26
C VAL A 77 44.49 4.11 -0.75
N THR A 78 45.60 4.42 -0.11
CA THR A 78 45.79 4.24 1.33
C THR A 78 45.87 5.55 2.11
N SER A 79 46.23 6.66 1.47
CA SER A 79 46.12 8.01 2.02
C SER A 79 46.12 9.06 0.92
N MET A 80 45.58 10.24 1.22
CA MET A 80 45.60 11.42 0.39
C MET A 80 45.33 12.67 1.21
N ASP A 81 45.85 13.81 0.75
CA ASP A 81 45.55 15.15 1.30
C ASP A 81 44.59 15.89 0.37
N TYR A 82 44.03 16.98 0.86
CA TYR A 82 43.05 17.78 0.16
C TYR A 82 43.46 19.25 0.08
N LYS A 83 43.58 19.79 -1.12
CA LYS A 83 43.81 21.21 -1.40
C LYS A 83 42.48 21.82 -1.88
N LEU A 84 42.01 22.86 -1.19
CA LEU A 84 40.78 23.55 -1.57
C LEU A 84 40.80 24.00 -3.04
N ASP A 85 39.69 23.81 -3.71
CA ASP A 85 39.47 24.34 -5.03
C ASP A 85 39.18 25.86 -4.97
N THR A 86 39.65 26.59 -5.95
CA THR A 86 39.37 28.02 -6.06
C THR A 86 37.96 28.24 -6.60
N PRO A 87 37.14 29.12 -6.01
CA PRO A 87 37.47 30.21 -5.07
C PRO A 87 37.21 29.89 -3.59
N LEU A 88 37.09 28.63 -3.19
CA LEU A 88 36.83 28.30 -1.80
C LEU A 88 37.98 28.73 -0.88
N THR A 89 37.65 29.18 0.33
CA THR A 89 38.60 29.61 1.34
C THR A 89 38.50 28.77 2.60
N ASN A 90 39.58 28.68 3.35
CA ASN A 90 39.55 28.01 4.66
C ASN A 90 38.45 28.58 5.57
N ALA A 91 38.23 29.88 5.57
CA ALA A 91 37.18 30.51 6.37
C ALA A 91 35.75 30.03 6.00
N MET A 92 35.47 29.76 4.71
CA MET A 92 34.18 29.16 4.31
C MET A 92 34.04 27.76 4.90
N VAL A 93 35.08 26.95 4.74
CA VAL A 93 35.07 25.55 5.22
C VAL A 93 35.02 25.51 6.75
N ASP A 94 35.73 26.38 7.44
CA ASP A 94 35.66 26.54 8.89
C ASP A 94 34.24 26.89 9.36
N GLY A 95 33.53 27.75 8.64
CA GLY A 95 32.13 28.06 8.90
C GLY A 95 31.22 26.84 8.76
N TRP A 96 31.45 25.97 7.78
CA TRP A 96 30.69 24.72 7.60
C TRP A 96 31.02 23.69 8.68
N ILE A 97 32.32 23.59 9.08
CA ILE A 97 32.79 22.76 10.18
C ILE A 97 32.17 23.23 11.50
N ALA A 98 32.18 24.55 11.76
CA ALA A 98 31.58 25.11 12.95
C ALA A 98 30.11 24.70 13.11
N LYS A 99 29.32 24.75 12.03
CA LYS A 99 27.91 24.27 12.02
C LYS A 99 27.78 22.80 12.39
N ALA A 100 28.67 21.96 11.87
CA ALA A 100 28.68 20.55 12.21
C ALA A 100 29.06 20.31 13.67
N LEU A 101 30.08 21.01 14.17
CA LEU A 101 30.55 20.89 15.55
C LEU A 101 29.60 21.50 16.58
N ASP A 102 28.77 22.48 16.22
CA ASP A 102 27.70 23.01 17.09
C ASP A 102 26.68 21.90 17.46
N GLN A 103 26.39 20.99 16.54
CA GLN A 103 25.49 19.85 16.78
C GLN A 103 26.27 18.60 17.23
N PHE A 104 27.52 18.48 16.82
CA PHE A 104 28.43 17.35 17.07
C PHE A 104 29.74 17.81 17.67
N PRO A 105 29.77 18.21 18.94
CA PRO A 105 31.02 18.65 19.59
C PRO A 105 32.07 17.53 19.58
N MET A 106 33.25 17.85 19.05
CA MET A 106 34.46 17.01 19.07
C MET A 106 35.55 17.72 19.85
N THR A 107 35.30 17.98 21.12
CA THR A 107 36.11 18.88 21.97
C THR A 107 37.57 18.48 22.14
N ASP A 108 37.90 17.21 21.94
CA ASP A 108 39.26 16.68 22.01
C ASP A 108 40.13 17.09 20.82
N VAL A 109 39.53 17.33 19.67
CA VAL A 109 40.24 17.60 18.40
C VAL A 109 39.92 18.96 17.80
N ALA A 110 38.80 19.59 18.19
CA ALA A 110 38.43 20.90 17.71
C ALA A 110 37.57 21.67 18.73
N THR A 111 37.68 23.00 18.71
CA THR A 111 36.76 23.91 19.44
C THR A 111 36.27 24.99 18.51
N VAL A 112 35.01 25.41 18.74
CA VAL A 112 34.39 26.52 18.02
C VAL A 112 34.22 27.70 18.98
N SER A 113 34.72 28.88 18.57
CA SER A 113 34.51 30.14 19.30
C SER A 113 34.17 31.22 18.29
N ASN A 114 33.01 31.87 18.45
CA ASN A 114 32.53 32.93 17.55
C ASN A 114 32.57 32.53 16.05
N GLY A 115 32.22 31.27 15.72
CA GLY A 115 32.25 30.75 14.36
C GLY A 115 33.63 30.39 13.81
N THR A 116 34.70 30.59 14.60
CA THR A 116 36.07 30.20 14.25
C THR A 116 36.38 28.84 14.84
N VAL A 117 36.92 27.95 14.01
CA VAL A 117 37.36 26.61 14.43
C VAL A 117 38.82 26.63 14.79
N THR A 118 39.17 26.06 15.93
CA THR A 118 40.57 25.84 16.35
C THR A 118 40.78 24.32 16.50
N PHE A 119 41.65 23.77 15.66
CA PHE A 119 42.02 22.36 15.72
C PHE A 119 43.06 22.13 16.84
N LYS A 120 43.00 20.94 17.46
CA LYS A 120 43.84 20.56 18.61
C LYS A 120 44.42 19.17 18.44
N GLY A 121 45.43 18.84 19.24
CA GLY A 121 46.05 17.54 19.25
C GLY A 121 46.56 17.14 17.87
N ASP A 122 46.24 15.96 17.42
CA ASP A 122 46.65 15.44 16.10
C ASP A 122 46.02 16.20 14.92
N ALA A 123 44.94 16.95 15.17
CA ALA A 123 44.29 17.76 14.14
C ALA A 123 44.94 19.15 13.98
N ALA A 124 45.78 19.62 14.92
CA ALA A 124 46.29 20.98 14.96
C ALA A 124 47.03 21.45 13.69
N ALA A 125 47.63 20.52 12.94
CA ALA A 125 48.37 20.81 11.70
C ALA A 125 47.55 20.52 10.44
N MET A 126 46.28 20.11 10.55
CA MET A 126 45.46 19.73 9.40
C MET A 126 44.88 20.97 8.73
N SER A 127 44.72 20.90 7.40
CA SER A 127 43.83 21.82 6.69
C SER A 127 42.38 21.54 7.07
N PRO A 128 41.44 22.51 6.93
CA PRO A 128 40.03 22.30 7.22
C PRO A 128 39.44 21.10 6.47
N MET A 129 39.73 20.94 5.18
CA MET A 129 39.22 19.78 4.40
C MET A 129 39.86 18.46 4.84
N THR A 130 41.13 18.46 5.23
CA THR A 130 41.77 17.28 5.81
C THR A 130 41.16 16.90 7.14
N PHE A 131 40.78 17.89 7.97
CA PHE A 131 40.04 17.66 9.21
C PHE A 131 38.66 17.00 8.94
N VAL A 132 37.89 17.54 8.01
CA VAL A 132 36.59 16.97 7.60
C VAL A 132 36.75 15.53 7.16
N ALA A 133 37.76 15.28 6.33
CA ALA A 133 38.10 13.94 5.85
C ALA A 133 38.46 12.99 6.99
N ASN A 134 39.10 13.44 8.03
CA ASN A 134 39.58 12.60 9.12
C ASN A 134 38.54 12.35 10.21
N TYR A 135 37.67 13.31 10.49
CA TYR A 135 36.86 13.30 11.70
C TYR A 135 35.36 13.27 11.45
N PHE A 136 34.87 13.78 10.32
CA PHE A 136 33.42 13.71 10.00
C PHE A 136 33.05 12.43 9.29
N TYR A 137 34.03 11.76 8.76
CA TYR A 137 33.84 10.53 8.00
C TYR A 137 33.70 9.31 8.93
N GLY A 138 32.80 8.42 8.61
CA GLY A 138 32.62 7.16 9.37
C GLY A 138 31.94 7.32 10.74
N THR A 139 31.50 8.52 11.12
CA THR A 139 30.78 8.75 12.38
C THR A 139 29.26 8.64 12.22
N GLY A 140 28.79 8.41 11.01
CA GLY A 140 27.36 8.34 10.72
C GLY A 140 26.86 6.92 10.66
N ALA A 141 25.90 6.62 11.51
CA ALA A 141 25.00 5.52 11.31
C ALA A 141 24.19 5.71 10.03
N ASP A 142 23.70 4.63 9.48
CA ASP A 142 22.80 4.62 8.33
C ASP A 142 21.64 5.60 8.55
N ILE A 143 21.45 6.53 7.64
CA ILE A 143 20.39 7.55 7.72
C ILE A 143 18.97 6.96 7.77
N TYR A 144 18.81 5.67 7.50
CA TYR A 144 17.53 4.97 7.47
C TYR A 144 17.30 4.02 8.64
N GLY A 145 18.28 3.71 9.44
CA GLY A 145 18.21 2.61 10.42
C GLY A 145 18.40 2.99 11.87
N ASP A 146 18.76 4.23 12.21
CA ASP A 146 19.13 4.55 13.56
C ASP A 146 18.50 5.85 14.10
N THR A 147 18.28 5.85 15.41
CA THR A 147 17.90 7.00 16.23
C THR A 147 18.89 8.16 16.14
N GLY A 148 20.08 7.94 15.56
CA GLY A 148 21.12 8.93 15.30
C GLY A 148 20.97 9.74 14.01
N VAL A 149 19.84 9.76 13.36
CA VAL A 149 19.61 10.38 12.04
C VAL A 149 20.02 11.85 11.95
N ASN A 150 19.96 12.56 13.05
CA ASN A 150 20.40 13.98 13.13
C ASN A 150 21.87 14.10 13.50
N SER A 151 22.55 13.01 13.66
CA SER A 151 23.84 12.90 14.35
C SER A 151 25.03 12.68 13.43
N ASN A 152 24.97 13.11 12.17
CA ASN A 152 26.08 12.96 11.25
C ASN A 152 26.73 14.31 10.94
N ALA A 153 27.92 14.55 11.48
CA ALA A 153 28.68 15.78 11.25
C ALA A 153 28.91 16.03 9.74
N MET A 154 29.18 14.99 8.95
CA MET A 154 29.34 15.11 7.50
C MET A 154 28.07 15.61 6.81
N ARG A 155 26.89 15.16 7.26
CA ARG A 155 25.62 15.62 6.70
C ARG A 155 25.41 17.12 6.92
N ILE A 156 25.63 17.59 8.16
CA ILE A 156 25.48 19.02 8.50
C ILE A 156 26.50 19.86 7.74
N PHE A 157 27.71 19.34 7.63
CA PHE A 157 28.75 19.98 6.82
C PHE A 157 28.31 20.09 5.34
N ALA A 158 27.81 19.03 4.75
CA ALA A 158 27.35 19.03 3.36
C ALA A 158 26.20 20.02 3.12
N GLU A 159 25.24 20.10 4.04
CA GLU A 159 24.13 21.06 3.95
C GLU A 159 24.58 22.51 4.15
N ALA A 160 25.50 22.76 5.08
CA ALA A 160 26.09 24.09 5.25
C ALA A 160 26.86 24.51 3.99
N ALA A 161 27.61 23.61 3.39
CA ALA A 161 28.29 23.83 2.12
C ALA A 161 27.30 24.09 0.99
N GLN A 162 26.22 23.27 0.86
CA GLN A 162 25.14 23.50 -0.11
C GLN A 162 24.58 24.91 0.03
N LYS A 163 24.17 25.31 1.23
CA LYS A 163 23.58 26.62 1.49
C LYS A 163 24.54 27.77 1.09
N SER A 164 25.82 27.60 1.34
CA SER A 164 26.85 28.58 0.98
C SER A 164 27.07 28.64 -0.53
N LEU A 165 27.21 27.52 -1.20
CA LEU A 165 27.56 27.42 -2.63
C LEU A 165 26.40 27.70 -3.56
N THR A 166 25.16 27.49 -3.11
CA THR A 166 23.96 27.86 -3.89
C THR A 166 23.49 29.30 -3.64
N ALA A 167 24.16 30.03 -2.75
CA ALA A 167 23.82 31.43 -2.47
C ALA A 167 24.11 32.32 -3.69
N PRO A 168 23.31 33.37 -3.92
CA PRO A 168 23.54 34.31 -5.02
C PRO A 168 24.93 34.95 -4.94
N GLY A 169 25.64 35.00 -6.05
CA GLY A 169 26.97 35.65 -6.15
C GLY A 169 28.17 34.74 -5.79
N VAL A 170 27.93 33.49 -5.43
CA VAL A 170 29.02 32.50 -5.26
C VAL A 170 29.25 31.77 -6.59
N THR A 171 30.49 31.86 -7.09
CA THR A 171 30.89 31.18 -8.32
C THR A 171 31.94 30.12 -7.95
N ALA A 172 31.53 28.88 -7.78
CA ALA A 172 32.42 27.74 -7.56
C ALA A 172 32.59 26.94 -8.85
N THR A 173 33.67 26.18 -8.95
CA THR A 173 33.88 25.23 -10.05
C THR A 173 32.80 24.16 -10.03
N THR A 174 32.16 23.94 -11.18
CA THR A 174 31.10 22.91 -11.32
C THR A 174 31.49 21.85 -12.36
N ALA A 175 30.94 20.67 -12.19
CA ALA A 175 31.01 19.59 -13.17
C ALA A 175 29.62 19.29 -13.74
N PRO A 176 29.47 19.03 -15.05
CA PRO A 176 28.21 18.64 -15.65
C PRO A 176 27.64 17.36 -15.05
N VAL A 177 26.33 17.30 -14.91
CA VAL A 177 25.62 16.09 -14.45
C VAL A 177 24.61 15.68 -15.49
N THR A 178 24.72 14.44 -15.95
CA THR A 178 23.75 13.82 -16.86
C THR A 178 22.86 12.87 -16.07
N VAL A 179 21.55 13.05 -16.15
CA VAL A 179 20.55 12.20 -15.51
C VAL A 179 20.01 11.20 -16.51
N ASN A 180 20.04 9.92 -16.16
CA ASN A 180 19.47 8.80 -16.90
C ASN A 180 18.31 8.19 -16.09
N ASN A 181 17.61 7.20 -16.67
CA ASN A 181 16.47 6.58 -15.99
C ASN A 181 16.78 6.02 -14.59
N ASP A 182 17.96 5.40 -14.41
CA ASP A 182 18.29 4.67 -13.16
C ASP A 182 19.48 5.26 -12.40
N SER A 183 20.08 6.35 -12.91
CA SER A 183 21.31 6.92 -12.36
C SER A 183 21.52 8.35 -12.82
N ALA A 184 22.44 9.05 -12.15
CA ALA A 184 23.01 10.28 -12.68
C ALA A 184 24.54 10.14 -12.69
N VAL A 185 25.20 10.81 -13.64
CA VAL A 185 26.66 10.77 -13.80
C VAL A 185 27.19 12.20 -13.78
N VAL A 186 28.09 12.46 -12.84
CA VAL A 186 28.90 13.69 -12.80
C VAL A 186 30.12 13.46 -13.68
N ASP A 187 30.32 14.33 -14.66
CA ASP A 187 31.52 14.34 -15.51
C ASP A 187 32.52 15.41 -15.03
N ALA A 188 33.52 14.98 -14.30
CA ALA A 188 34.58 15.84 -13.79
C ALA A 188 35.79 15.96 -14.75
N SER A 189 35.67 15.56 -16.02
CA SER A 189 36.78 15.58 -16.98
C SER A 189 37.41 16.96 -17.18
N GLN A 190 36.60 18.01 -17.10
CA GLN A 190 37.05 19.39 -17.24
C GLN A 190 37.43 20.06 -15.91
N SER A 191 36.82 19.64 -14.81
CA SER A 191 37.07 20.21 -13.46
C SER A 191 38.12 19.43 -12.68
N GLY A 192 38.52 18.25 -13.17
CA GLY A 192 39.60 17.42 -12.62
C GLY A 192 39.17 16.51 -11.47
N GLN A 193 40.07 15.59 -11.13
CA GLN A 193 39.87 14.67 -10.00
C GLN A 193 39.81 15.43 -8.68
N GLY A 194 38.98 14.95 -7.76
CA GLY A 194 38.85 15.59 -6.47
C GLY A 194 37.56 15.22 -5.76
N LEU A 195 37.27 16.00 -4.74
CA LEU A 195 36.09 15.87 -3.90
C LEU A 195 35.00 16.82 -4.39
N TYR A 196 33.80 16.31 -4.50
CA TYR A 196 32.63 17.04 -5.01
C TYR A 196 31.47 17.02 -4.02
N LEU A 197 30.82 18.19 -3.88
CA LEU A 197 29.49 18.31 -3.31
C LEU A 197 28.46 18.22 -4.45
N ILE A 198 27.55 17.27 -4.35
CA ILE A 198 26.47 17.08 -5.31
C ILE A 198 25.18 17.56 -4.67
N VAL A 199 24.53 18.51 -5.32
CA VAL A 199 23.31 19.16 -4.86
C VAL A 199 22.17 18.83 -5.84
N ASP A 200 21.07 18.38 -5.30
CA ASP A 200 19.81 18.26 -6.04
C ASP A 200 19.20 19.67 -6.18
N THR A 201 19.12 20.16 -7.39
CA THR A 201 18.59 21.48 -7.74
C THR A 201 17.17 21.41 -8.30
N THR A 202 16.56 20.25 -8.23
CA THR A 202 15.22 20.00 -8.76
C THR A 202 14.17 20.81 -8.01
N LYS A 203 13.20 21.31 -8.78
CA LYS A 203 12.02 21.99 -8.25
C LYS A 203 10.75 21.30 -8.72
N GLY A 204 9.70 21.38 -7.89
CA GLY A 204 8.36 20.94 -8.30
C GLY A 204 8.19 19.43 -8.46
N LEU A 205 8.98 18.61 -7.73
CA LEU A 205 8.77 17.17 -7.69
C LEU A 205 7.38 16.86 -7.11
N ASN A 206 6.63 15.95 -7.73
CA ASN A 206 5.29 15.62 -7.25
C ASN A 206 5.34 14.71 -6.01
N ASN A 207 5.79 13.49 -6.15
CA ASN A 207 5.73 12.49 -5.09
C ASN A 207 7.06 12.28 -4.37
N GLN A 208 8.01 13.20 -4.51
CA GLN A 208 9.35 13.10 -3.94
C GLN A 208 9.77 14.45 -3.36
N ILE A 209 10.70 14.38 -2.39
CA ILE A 209 11.44 15.56 -1.94
C ILE A 209 12.83 15.62 -2.60
N PRO A 210 13.45 16.79 -2.71
CA PRO A 210 14.82 16.91 -3.20
C PRO A 210 15.78 16.02 -2.41
N ALA A 211 16.78 15.48 -3.09
CA ALA A 211 17.81 14.71 -2.41
C ALA A 211 18.64 15.60 -1.48
N ARG A 212 19.14 15.02 -0.41
CA ARG A 212 20.11 15.70 0.46
C ARG A 212 21.41 15.92 -0.29
N ALA A 213 22.15 16.95 0.14
CA ALA A 213 23.50 17.18 -0.32
C ALA A 213 24.38 15.93 -0.09
N MET A 214 25.12 15.55 -1.10
CA MET A 214 25.98 14.38 -1.10
C MET A 214 27.42 14.81 -1.35
N ILE A 215 28.38 14.30 -0.57
CA ILE A 215 29.80 14.53 -0.79
C ILE A 215 30.47 13.22 -1.19
N THR A 216 31.20 13.24 -2.27
CA THR A 216 31.93 12.07 -2.77
C THR A 216 33.12 12.48 -3.64
N GLY A 217 34.07 11.57 -3.80
CA GLY A 217 35.25 11.79 -4.61
C GLY A 217 35.18 11.05 -5.95
N THR A 218 35.89 11.57 -6.96
CA THR A 218 36.17 10.84 -8.19
C THR A 218 37.10 9.66 -7.92
N PRO A 219 37.21 8.69 -8.84
CA PRO A 219 38.37 7.79 -8.88
C PRO A 219 39.68 8.58 -8.87
N VAL A 220 40.76 7.95 -8.49
CA VAL A 220 42.10 8.57 -8.39
C VAL A 220 43.04 7.92 -9.41
N THR A 221 43.69 8.74 -10.23
CA THR A 221 44.69 8.28 -11.18
C THR A 221 46.08 8.67 -10.69
N VAL A 222 46.96 7.66 -10.52
CA VAL A 222 48.36 7.84 -10.12
C VAL A 222 49.22 7.10 -11.13
N ASN A 223 50.18 7.80 -11.75
CA ASN A 223 51.08 7.24 -12.76
C ASN A 223 50.36 6.48 -13.90
N GLY A 224 49.19 6.99 -14.31
CA GLY A 224 48.41 6.39 -15.41
C GLY A 224 47.56 5.18 -15.01
N GLN A 225 47.53 4.80 -13.74
CA GLN A 225 46.65 3.76 -13.23
C GLN A 225 45.54 4.37 -12.39
N THR A 226 44.28 3.95 -12.63
CA THR A 226 43.10 4.42 -11.92
C THR A 226 42.75 3.50 -10.76
N TYR A 227 42.51 4.10 -9.59
CA TYR A 227 42.14 3.43 -8.35
C TYR A 227 40.72 3.84 -7.96
N MET A 228 39.86 2.85 -7.79
CA MET A 228 38.46 3.01 -7.41
C MET A 228 38.19 2.61 -5.96
N GLN A 229 39.21 2.14 -5.23
CA GLN A 229 39.07 1.71 -3.86
C GLN A 229 39.98 2.54 -2.95
N PHE A 230 39.42 2.99 -1.87
CA PHE A 230 40.17 3.61 -0.78
C PHE A 230 40.14 2.66 0.43
N LYS A 231 41.30 2.27 0.91
CA LYS A 231 41.48 1.40 2.07
C LYS A 231 41.71 2.24 3.32
N GLY A 232 40.64 2.56 4.04
CA GLY A 232 40.73 3.16 5.37
C GLY A 232 41.21 2.17 6.43
N SER A 233 41.36 2.62 7.66
CA SER A 233 41.81 1.79 8.79
C SER A 233 40.85 0.63 9.11
N ASN A 234 39.53 0.83 8.95
CA ASN A 234 38.49 -0.12 9.36
C ASN A 234 37.62 -0.64 8.22
N ALA A 235 37.66 -0.03 7.05
CA ALA A 235 36.83 -0.42 5.90
C ALA A 235 37.47 0.00 4.58
N THR A 236 37.05 -0.65 3.49
CA THR A 236 37.38 -0.24 2.13
C THR A 236 36.15 0.44 1.51
N TYR A 237 36.39 1.54 0.83
CA TYR A 237 35.36 2.40 0.27
C TYR A 237 35.53 2.49 -1.25
N THR A 238 34.41 2.66 -1.96
CA THR A 238 34.40 2.84 -3.41
C THR A 238 34.40 4.32 -3.76
N LEU A 239 35.39 4.75 -4.56
CA LEU A 239 35.47 6.08 -5.17
C LEU A 239 34.64 6.11 -6.45
N GLY A 240 34.19 7.29 -6.87
CA GLY A 240 33.41 7.46 -8.09
C GLY A 240 31.98 6.92 -8.01
N SER A 241 31.46 6.65 -6.81
CA SER A 241 30.11 6.13 -6.64
C SER A 241 29.44 6.64 -5.37
N ILE A 242 28.16 6.97 -5.45
CA ILE A 242 27.34 7.35 -4.29
C ILE A 242 25.88 6.94 -4.51
N LYS A 243 25.16 6.68 -3.42
CA LYS A 243 23.71 6.42 -3.42
C LYS A 243 22.94 7.73 -3.29
N LEU A 244 21.90 7.89 -4.09
CA LEU A 244 20.96 9.01 -3.99
C LEU A 244 20.33 9.05 -2.59
N LYS A 245 20.36 10.22 -1.95
CA LYS A 245 19.80 10.45 -0.61
C LYS A 245 18.44 11.16 -0.72
N ALA A 246 17.52 10.55 -1.48
CA ALA A 246 16.19 11.07 -1.70
C ALA A 246 15.12 10.22 -1.03
N GLU A 247 13.96 10.81 -0.80
CA GLU A 247 12.80 10.14 -0.23
C GLU A 247 11.58 10.36 -1.13
N GLN A 248 10.78 9.31 -1.24
CA GLN A 248 9.48 9.37 -1.89
C GLN A 248 8.39 9.44 -0.82
N VAL A 249 7.35 10.22 -1.10
CA VAL A 249 6.15 10.26 -0.27
C VAL A 249 5.11 9.34 -0.87
N VAL A 250 4.67 8.37 -0.09
CA VAL A 250 3.67 7.39 -0.47
C VAL A 250 2.55 7.35 0.56
N ASN A 251 1.37 7.05 0.10
CA ASN A 251 0.25 6.75 0.99
C ASN A 251 -0.53 5.55 0.46
N THR A 252 -1.19 4.86 1.36
CA THR A 252 -2.08 3.75 1.05
C THR A 252 -3.38 3.90 1.81
N ILE A 253 -4.45 3.28 1.31
CA ILE A 253 -5.71 3.16 2.02
C ILE A 253 -6.22 1.73 1.93
N ALA A 254 -6.71 1.21 3.04
CA ALA A 254 -7.35 -0.10 3.13
C ALA A 254 -8.49 -0.06 4.14
N ASP A 255 -9.37 -1.05 4.14
CA ASP A 255 -10.23 -1.30 5.28
C ASP A 255 -9.48 -2.06 6.38
N THR A 256 -10.11 -2.29 7.54
CA THR A 256 -9.47 -3.00 8.68
C THR A 256 -9.12 -4.46 8.38
N SER A 257 -9.63 -5.04 7.30
CA SER A 257 -9.27 -6.38 6.82
C SER A 257 -8.06 -6.36 5.87
N ALA A 258 -7.40 -5.21 5.70
CA ALA A 258 -6.28 -4.96 4.81
C ALA A 258 -6.59 -5.15 3.31
N GLN A 259 -7.88 -5.12 2.93
CA GLN A 259 -8.28 -5.19 1.53
C GLN A 259 -8.28 -3.78 0.91
N LYS A 260 -7.80 -3.67 -0.33
CA LYS A 260 -7.85 -2.42 -1.12
C LYS A 260 -9.23 -2.16 -1.72
N GLU A 261 -10.09 -3.16 -1.74
CA GLU A 261 -11.45 -3.10 -2.27
C GLU A 261 -12.35 -3.98 -1.42
N THR A 262 -13.63 -3.66 -1.32
CA THR A 262 -14.57 -4.43 -0.52
C THR A 262 -15.98 -4.38 -1.07
N LEU A 263 -16.78 -5.39 -0.75
CA LEU A 263 -18.21 -5.35 -0.95
C LEU A 263 -18.88 -4.55 0.18
N ALA A 264 -19.82 -3.70 -0.19
CA ALA A 264 -20.55 -2.85 0.74
C ALA A 264 -22.04 -2.83 0.41
N THR A 265 -22.86 -2.69 1.46
CA THR A 265 -24.29 -2.45 1.35
C THR A 265 -24.61 -1.08 1.89
N ASN A 266 -25.83 -0.57 1.60
CA ASN A 266 -26.30 0.65 2.23
C ASN A 266 -26.27 0.52 3.77
N GLN A 267 -25.90 1.60 4.46
CA GLN A 267 -25.69 1.66 5.93
C GLN A 267 -24.62 0.72 6.49
N SER A 268 -23.81 0.06 5.64
CA SER A 268 -22.69 -0.70 6.17
C SER A 268 -21.64 0.20 6.77
N GLN A 269 -21.17 -0.19 7.96
CA GLN A 269 -20.05 0.45 8.65
C GLN A 269 -18.75 -0.10 8.13
N ARG A 270 -17.80 0.78 7.81
CA ARG A 270 -16.44 0.43 7.40
C ARG A 270 -15.44 1.24 8.21
N THR A 271 -14.30 0.65 8.45
CA THR A 271 -13.18 1.33 9.10
C THR A 271 -12.06 1.48 8.09
N PHE A 272 -11.77 2.71 7.72
CA PHE A 272 -10.72 3.04 6.76
C PHE A 272 -9.43 3.33 7.49
N GLN A 273 -8.35 2.77 6.99
CA GLN A 273 -7.03 2.90 7.53
C GLN A 273 -6.11 3.44 6.45
N VAL A 274 -5.59 4.65 6.66
CA VAL A 274 -4.64 5.31 5.76
C VAL A 274 -3.27 5.25 6.39
N THR A 275 -2.26 4.80 5.65
CA THR A 275 -0.87 4.93 6.06
C THR A 275 -0.14 5.85 5.10
N ALA A 276 0.75 6.69 5.63
CA ALA A 276 1.57 7.59 4.84
C ALA A 276 2.92 7.83 5.53
N ASN A 277 3.99 8.02 4.76
CA ASN A 277 5.29 8.33 5.35
C ASN A 277 5.54 9.82 5.35
N ILE A 278 5.93 10.36 6.50
CA ILE A 278 6.43 11.74 6.61
C ILE A 278 7.92 11.72 6.28
N PRO A 279 8.39 12.57 5.34
CA PRO A 279 9.82 12.69 5.04
C PRO A 279 10.64 13.08 6.25
N ASN A 280 11.92 12.75 6.23
CA ASN A 280 12.83 13.13 7.29
C ASN A 280 13.25 14.61 7.20
N TYR A 281 12.31 15.51 7.45
CA TYR A 281 12.56 16.96 7.42
C TYR A 281 13.58 17.45 8.45
N ALA A 282 13.75 16.75 9.57
CA ALA A 282 14.76 17.08 10.55
C ALA A 282 16.20 16.95 10.01
N ALA A 283 16.37 16.18 8.95
CA ALA A 283 17.66 15.98 8.32
C ALA A 283 18.06 17.11 7.33
N TYR A 284 17.22 18.12 7.14
CA TYR A 284 17.48 19.25 6.24
C TYR A 284 17.47 20.57 7.02
N ASP A 285 18.56 21.30 7.03
CA ASP A 285 18.67 22.60 7.71
C ASP A 285 17.82 23.68 7.04
N ASN A 286 17.63 23.58 5.72
CA ASN A 286 16.99 24.62 4.93
C ASN A 286 15.45 24.62 5.02
N TRP A 287 14.83 23.58 5.55
CA TRP A 287 13.40 23.56 5.82
C TRP A 287 13.09 24.01 7.25
N SER A 288 12.83 25.30 7.41
CA SER A 288 12.47 25.86 8.72
C SER A 288 11.05 25.53 9.16
N SER A 289 10.13 25.43 8.20
CA SER A 289 8.70 25.22 8.46
C SER A 289 8.05 24.32 7.40
N PRO A 290 8.42 23.02 7.35
CA PRO A 290 7.82 22.12 6.39
C PRO A 290 6.32 21.94 6.68
N THR A 291 5.53 21.74 5.62
CA THR A 291 4.11 21.38 5.71
C THR A 291 3.92 19.93 5.31
N TYR A 292 3.01 19.25 5.97
CA TYR A 292 2.60 17.90 5.61
C TYR A 292 1.16 17.66 6.08
N SER A 293 0.32 17.19 5.19
CA SER A 293 -1.05 16.81 5.53
C SER A 293 -1.47 15.55 4.80
N VAL A 294 -2.42 14.83 5.37
CA VAL A 294 -3.10 13.71 4.74
C VAL A 294 -4.58 14.02 4.66
N THR A 295 -5.13 13.98 3.46
CA THR A 295 -6.55 14.19 3.20
C THR A 295 -7.20 12.87 2.83
N ILE A 296 -8.29 12.52 3.53
CA ILE A 296 -9.16 11.40 3.23
C ILE A 296 -10.44 11.95 2.62
N THR A 297 -10.69 11.60 1.37
CA THR A 297 -11.81 12.11 0.57
C THR A 297 -12.79 10.99 0.28
N PRO A 298 -13.97 10.95 0.91
CA PRO A 298 -15.01 10.01 0.57
C PRO A 298 -15.77 10.46 -0.69
N SER A 299 -16.29 9.51 -1.45
CA SER A 299 -17.33 9.79 -2.44
C SER A 299 -18.61 10.26 -1.74
N GLY A 300 -19.53 10.91 -2.48
CA GLY A 300 -20.81 11.40 -1.92
C GLY A 300 -21.69 10.32 -1.28
N ASN A 301 -21.37 9.04 -1.51
CA ASN A 301 -22.08 7.89 -0.95
C ASN A 301 -21.44 7.36 0.34
N VAL A 302 -20.42 7.98 0.86
CA VAL A 302 -19.76 7.61 2.11
C VAL A 302 -19.70 8.81 3.03
N LYS A 303 -20.18 8.64 4.26
CA LYS A 303 -20.06 9.63 5.32
C LYS A 303 -19.03 9.17 6.33
N LEU A 304 -17.96 9.94 6.50
CA LEU A 304 -16.97 9.68 7.53
C LEU A 304 -17.50 10.10 8.91
N ASP A 305 -17.14 9.33 9.92
CA ASP A 305 -17.47 9.65 11.32
C ASP A 305 -16.57 10.77 11.84
N SER A 306 -17.02 11.42 12.93
CA SER A 306 -16.22 12.44 13.62
C SER A 306 -15.10 11.85 14.48
N LYS A 307 -15.14 10.55 14.76
CA LYS A 307 -14.10 9.84 15.54
C LYS A 307 -13.04 9.28 14.63
N TYR A 308 -11.81 9.59 14.93
CA TYR A 308 -10.63 9.11 14.23
C TYR A 308 -9.50 8.89 15.25
N THR A 309 -8.47 8.16 14.83
CA THR A 309 -7.22 8.03 15.59
C THR A 309 -6.04 8.34 14.68
N VAL A 310 -4.99 8.95 15.25
CA VAL A 310 -3.72 9.18 14.57
C VAL A 310 -2.63 8.48 15.37
N GLU A 311 -1.88 7.65 14.69
CA GLU A 311 -0.80 6.85 15.27
C GLU A 311 0.47 7.04 14.46
N VAL A 312 1.60 6.80 15.10
CA VAL A 312 2.93 6.89 14.48
C VAL A 312 3.73 5.62 14.73
N GLN A 313 4.51 5.25 13.72
CA GLN A 313 5.48 4.17 13.76
C GLN A 313 6.84 4.73 13.34
N PRO A 314 7.81 4.84 14.26
CA PRO A 314 9.17 5.24 13.92
C PRO A 314 9.83 4.23 12.97
N ALA A 315 10.72 4.72 12.11
CA ALA A 315 11.46 3.86 11.19
C ALA A 315 12.26 2.79 11.96
N GLY A 316 12.16 1.54 11.51
CA GLY A 316 12.84 0.40 12.14
C GLY A 316 12.15 -0.20 13.37
N PHE A 317 11.05 0.38 13.85
CA PHE A 317 10.29 -0.15 14.98
C PHE A 317 8.94 -0.72 14.51
N PRO A 318 8.54 -1.93 14.93
CA PRO A 318 7.31 -2.56 14.46
C PRO A 318 6.05 -2.05 15.17
N THR A 319 6.18 -1.27 16.24
CA THR A 319 5.05 -0.88 17.10
C THR A 319 4.48 0.48 16.72
N TRP A 320 3.14 0.55 16.71
CA TRP A 320 2.39 1.79 16.57
C TRP A 320 2.14 2.42 17.94
N SER A 321 2.20 3.73 18.02
CA SER A 321 1.84 4.49 19.21
C SER A 321 0.92 5.64 18.85
N THR A 322 -0.02 5.97 19.74
CA THR A 322 -0.92 7.11 19.54
C THR A 322 -0.12 8.41 19.49
N LEU A 323 -0.36 9.21 18.46
CA LEU A 323 0.25 10.53 18.33
C LEU A 323 -0.53 11.54 19.20
N PRO A 324 0.12 12.28 20.12
CA PRO A 324 -0.55 13.32 20.89
C PRO A 324 -1.16 14.42 20.00
N ASP A 325 -2.33 14.92 20.36
CA ASP A 325 -3.09 15.93 19.61
C ASP A 325 -2.31 17.25 19.41
N SER A 326 -1.31 17.55 20.25
CA SER A 326 -0.43 18.70 20.08
C SER A 326 0.47 18.63 18.83
N ASN A 327 0.59 17.45 18.22
CA ASN A 327 1.47 17.23 17.06
C ASN A 327 0.72 17.27 15.71
N TYR A 328 -0.59 17.49 15.72
CA TYR A 328 -1.38 17.66 14.50
C TYR A 328 -2.62 18.54 14.76
N SER A 329 -3.26 18.97 13.69
CA SER A 329 -4.54 19.68 13.72
C SER A 329 -5.46 19.20 12.62
N LEU A 330 -6.76 19.40 12.79
CA LEU A 330 -7.75 19.18 11.75
C LEU A 330 -7.97 20.45 10.95
N VAL A 331 -7.80 20.37 9.63
CA VAL A 331 -8.17 21.45 8.71
C VAL A 331 -9.60 21.28 8.22
N SER A 332 -10.01 20.04 7.95
CA SER A 332 -11.39 19.69 7.62
C SER A 332 -11.86 18.61 8.58
N PRO A 333 -12.83 18.90 9.46
CA PRO A 333 -13.34 17.90 10.38
C PRO A 333 -14.19 16.87 9.64
N ALA A 334 -13.99 15.59 9.97
CA ALA A 334 -14.90 14.53 9.57
C ALA A 334 -16.30 14.76 10.19
N GLY A 335 -17.35 14.29 9.51
CA GLY A 335 -18.71 14.33 10.04
C GLY A 335 -19.65 15.33 9.37
N ALA A 336 -19.17 16.23 8.52
CA ALA A 336 -20.04 16.92 7.57
C ALA A 336 -20.59 15.92 6.52
N ALA A 337 -21.79 16.15 6.02
CA ALA A 337 -22.51 15.20 5.15
C ALA A 337 -21.75 14.77 3.87
N THR A 338 -20.67 15.48 3.50
CA THR A 338 -19.81 15.20 2.34
C THR A 338 -18.34 15.58 2.62
N GLY A 339 -17.97 15.68 3.92
CA GLY A 339 -16.69 16.28 4.32
C GLY A 339 -15.51 15.33 4.23
N SER A 340 -14.42 15.79 3.59
CA SER A 340 -13.11 15.17 3.71
C SER A 340 -12.56 15.35 5.12
N LEU A 341 -11.79 14.40 5.59
CA LEU A 341 -10.95 14.52 6.78
C LEU A 341 -9.54 14.93 6.36
N THR A 342 -9.06 16.09 6.78
CA THR A 342 -7.67 16.52 6.56
C THR A 342 -6.96 16.67 7.90
N VAL A 343 -5.93 15.86 8.09
CA VAL A 343 -5.02 15.90 9.23
C VAL A 343 -3.75 16.62 8.78
N GLN A 344 -3.45 17.77 9.38
CA GLN A 344 -2.23 18.52 9.15
C GLN A 344 -1.27 18.34 10.31
N PHE A 345 -0.05 17.94 10.04
CA PHE A 345 0.95 17.64 11.06
C PHE A 345 1.76 18.88 11.45
N SER A 346 2.17 18.92 12.70
CA SER A 346 2.94 20.05 13.28
C SER A 346 4.31 20.19 12.62
N SER A 347 4.57 21.36 12.05
CA SER A 347 5.88 21.70 11.47
C SER A 347 7.03 21.54 12.48
N ALA A 348 6.82 21.98 13.71
CA ALA A 348 7.83 21.87 14.78
C ALA A 348 8.13 20.39 15.11
N ALA A 349 7.11 19.53 15.17
CA ALA A 349 7.28 18.10 15.43
C ALA A 349 7.98 17.38 14.25
N MET A 350 7.76 17.83 13.01
CA MET A 350 8.44 17.29 11.82
C MET A 350 9.93 17.65 11.76
N LYS A 351 10.38 18.65 12.52
CA LYS A 351 11.79 19.01 12.67
C LYS A 351 12.48 18.26 13.82
N THR A 352 11.77 17.34 14.46
CA THR A 352 12.28 16.50 15.54
C THR A 352 12.08 15.02 15.22
N SER A 353 12.66 14.13 16.01
CA SER A 353 12.44 12.68 15.89
C SER A 353 10.98 12.23 16.12
N THR A 354 10.11 13.13 16.60
CA THR A 354 8.69 12.82 16.85
C THR A 354 7.95 12.49 15.55
N LEU A 355 8.17 13.29 14.47
CA LEU A 355 7.48 13.10 13.20
C LEU A 355 8.42 13.03 11.98
N SER A 356 9.72 13.18 12.18
CA SER A 356 10.68 13.14 11.08
C SER A 356 11.00 11.70 10.67
N GLY A 357 10.76 11.35 9.42
CA GLY A 357 11.08 10.03 8.88
C GLY A 357 10.22 8.88 9.44
N VAL A 358 9.01 9.17 9.93
CA VAL A 358 8.09 8.19 10.50
C VAL A 358 7.00 7.80 9.51
N THR A 359 6.34 6.68 9.77
CA THR A 359 5.07 6.35 9.11
C THR A 359 3.92 6.75 10.04
N VAL A 360 2.92 7.43 9.51
CA VAL A 360 1.68 7.76 10.23
C VAL A 360 0.55 6.86 9.75
N ARG A 361 -0.39 6.58 10.67
CA ARG A 361 -1.60 5.84 10.39
C ARG A 361 -2.80 6.62 10.90
N ILE A 362 -3.75 6.90 10.01
CA ILE A 362 -5.01 7.54 10.33
C ILE A 362 -6.11 6.51 10.18
N THR A 363 -6.86 6.26 11.24
CA THR A 363 -8.00 5.34 11.21
C THR A 363 -9.27 6.13 11.44
N VAL A 364 -10.25 5.99 10.55
CA VAL A 364 -11.54 6.66 10.62
C VAL A 364 -12.65 5.71 10.20
N ASN A 365 -13.77 5.75 10.91
CA ASN A 365 -14.95 5.00 10.51
C ASN A 365 -15.78 5.79 9.49
N GLY A 366 -16.54 5.07 8.70
CA GLY A 366 -17.49 5.68 7.79
C GLY A 366 -18.68 4.78 7.50
N THR A 367 -19.80 5.41 7.18
CA THR A 367 -21.06 4.77 6.81
C THR A 367 -21.25 4.88 5.31
N VAL A 368 -21.45 3.75 4.65
CA VAL A 368 -21.83 3.71 3.24
C VAL A 368 -23.31 3.97 3.12
N GLN A 369 -23.71 5.00 2.38
CA GLN A 369 -25.11 5.46 2.37
C GLN A 369 -25.89 5.04 1.12
N ASN A 370 -25.26 4.90 -0.01
CA ASN A 370 -25.96 4.57 -1.26
C ASN A 370 -24.98 3.95 -2.26
N VAL A 371 -25.00 2.63 -2.38
CA VAL A 371 -24.11 1.89 -3.28
C VAL A 371 -24.91 1.49 -4.51
N THR A 372 -25.09 2.39 -5.45
CA THR A 372 -25.78 2.14 -6.72
C THR A 372 -24.80 2.23 -7.90
N THR A 373 -25.23 2.85 -8.97
CA THR A 373 -24.42 3.06 -10.19
C THR A 373 -23.35 4.15 -10.07
N THR A 374 -23.39 4.97 -9.01
CA THR A 374 -22.41 6.04 -8.79
C THR A 374 -21.11 5.45 -8.25
N PRO A 375 -19.96 5.96 -8.66
CA PRO A 375 -18.69 5.54 -8.08
C PRO A 375 -18.70 5.70 -6.57
N THR A 376 -18.41 4.63 -5.86
CA THR A 376 -18.35 4.61 -4.40
C THR A 376 -16.95 4.22 -3.99
N PHE A 377 -16.25 5.15 -3.35
CA PHE A 377 -14.86 4.97 -2.95
C PHE A 377 -14.51 5.88 -1.76
N VAL A 378 -13.39 5.59 -1.14
CA VAL A 378 -12.68 6.52 -0.25
C VAL A 378 -11.26 6.64 -0.75
N ALA A 379 -10.80 7.87 -0.99
CA ALA A 379 -9.46 8.16 -1.45
C ALA A 379 -8.61 8.78 -0.35
N ALA A 380 -7.31 8.64 -0.43
CA ALA A 380 -6.35 9.27 0.45
C ALA A 380 -5.19 9.86 -0.34
N GLN A 381 -4.77 11.06 0.03
CA GLN A 381 -3.64 11.71 -0.59
C GLN A 381 -2.85 12.52 0.44
N ALA A 382 -1.52 12.35 0.43
CA ALA A 382 -0.63 13.21 1.19
C ALA A 382 -0.19 14.41 0.36
N THR A 383 -0.15 15.59 0.98
CA THR A 383 0.39 16.85 0.43
C THR A 383 1.52 17.32 1.35
N PHE A 384 2.63 17.73 0.76
CA PHE A 384 3.85 17.98 1.52
C PHE A 384 4.74 19.05 0.89
N SER A 385 5.58 19.70 1.70
CA SER A 385 6.61 20.61 1.18
C SER A 385 7.64 19.85 0.34
N ASN A 386 7.89 20.30 -0.88
CA ASN A 386 8.77 19.65 -1.86
C ASN A 386 9.90 20.54 -2.40
N ASP A 387 10.06 21.77 -1.91
CA ASP A 387 11.17 22.65 -2.27
C ASP A 387 11.76 23.28 -1.00
N GLN A 388 13.08 23.14 -0.81
CA GLN A 388 13.80 23.70 0.34
C GLN A 388 13.89 25.23 0.32
N GLY A 389 13.79 25.84 -0.85
CA GLY A 389 13.89 27.30 -1.05
C GLY A 389 12.55 28.02 -1.04
N ASP A 390 11.44 27.31 -1.17
CA ASP A 390 10.09 27.87 -1.24
C ASP A 390 9.14 27.12 -0.28
N ALA A 391 8.82 27.76 0.84
CA ALA A 391 7.90 27.20 1.84
C ALA A 391 6.46 26.97 1.31
N ASN A 392 6.09 27.63 0.20
CA ASN A 392 4.77 27.50 -0.41
C ASN A 392 4.73 26.43 -1.52
N SER A 393 5.88 25.93 -1.94
CA SER A 393 5.95 24.84 -2.91
C SER A 393 5.54 23.53 -2.25
N THR A 394 4.51 22.90 -2.81
CA THR A 394 4.00 21.63 -2.31
C THR A 394 3.90 20.60 -3.41
N GLY A 395 4.25 19.37 -3.09
CA GLY A 395 4.02 18.18 -3.89
C GLY A 395 2.87 17.36 -3.32
N THR A 396 2.39 16.42 -4.09
CA THR A 396 1.38 15.45 -3.68
C THR A 396 1.87 14.04 -3.93
N ALA A 397 1.60 13.13 -2.99
CA ALA A 397 1.76 11.71 -3.25
C ALA A 397 0.74 11.25 -4.31
N GLU A 398 0.97 10.11 -4.92
CA GLU A 398 -0.04 9.47 -5.76
C GLU A 398 -1.28 9.18 -4.92
N GLU A 399 -2.47 9.48 -5.46
CA GLU A 399 -3.72 9.24 -4.76
C GLU A 399 -3.95 7.72 -4.64
N ALA A 400 -4.14 7.23 -3.42
CA ALA A 400 -4.61 5.88 -3.14
C ALA A 400 -6.12 5.87 -2.98
N SER A 401 -6.82 4.87 -3.48
CA SER A 401 -8.26 4.74 -3.29
C SER A 401 -8.69 3.33 -2.95
N LEU A 402 -9.73 3.24 -2.11
CA LEU A 402 -10.44 2.02 -1.76
C LEU A 402 -11.79 2.01 -2.47
N GLY A 403 -12.02 1.04 -3.35
CA GLY A 403 -13.30 0.82 -4.01
C GLY A 403 -14.30 0.10 -3.11
N LEU A 404 -15.54 0.59 -3.10
CA LEU A 404 -16.67 -0.02 -2.39
C LEU A 404 -17.67 -0.52 -3.42
N PHE A 405 -17.76 -1.83 -3.59
CA PHE A 405 -18.56 -2.47 -4.62
C PHE A 405 -19.86 -2.99 -4.08
N ASN A 406 -20.82 -3.12 -4.97
CA ASN A 406 -22.13 -3.65 -4.71
C ASN A 406 -22.34 -4.94 -5.49
N THR A 407 -23.17 -5.84 -4.98
CA THR A 407 -23.59 -7.05 -5.66
C THR A 407 -25.06 -6.99 -6.00
N VAL A 408 -25.43 -7.60 -7.12
CA VAL A 408 -26.82 -7.72 -7.57
C VAL A 408 -27.16 -9.19 -7.75
N ILE A 409 -28.24 -9.62 -7.12
CA ILE A 409 -28.83 -10.94 -7.38
C ILE A 409 -30.14 -10.74 -8.14
N PRO A 410 -30.15 -10.90 -9.47
CA PRO A 410 -31.36 -10.72 -10.26
C PRO A 410 -32.28 -11.92 -10.07
N VAL A 411 -33.55 -11.65 -9.77
CA VAL A 411 -34.61 -12.67 -9.63
C VAL A 411 -35.73 -12.36 -10.59
N LYS A 412 -36.10 -13.34 -11.41
CA LYS A 412 -37.24 -13.27 -12.33
C LYS A 412 -38.29 -14.32 -11.96
N LYS A 413 -39.54 -13.93 -11.97
CA LYS A 413 -40.67 -14.81 -11.72
C LYS A 413 -41.27 -15.28 -13.04
N ILE A 414 -41.40 -16.60 -13.25
CA ILE A 414 -41.99 -17.17 -14.47
C ILE A 414 -42.99 -18.28 -14.13
N ALA A 415 -43.81 -18.64 -15.10
CA ALA A 415 -44.71 -19.78 -14.96
C ALA A 415 -43.94 -21.12 -15.00
N TYR A 416 -44.45 -22.14 -14.30
CA TYR A 416 -43.77 -23.44 -14.11
C TYR A 416 -43.33 -24.11 -15.42
N ASN A 417 -44.20 -24.09 -16.41
CA ASN A 417 -43.94 -24.70 -17.73
C ASN A 417 -43.42 -23.67 -18.76
N ALA A 418 -43.05 -22.47 -18.33
CA ALA A 418 -42.58 -21.44 -19.24
C ALA A 418 -41.06 -21.54 -19.45
N GLY A 419 -40.60 -21.20 -20.64
CA GLY A 419 -39.17 -21.09 -20.93
C GLY A 419 -38.56 -19.80 -20.35
N ALA A 420 -37.26 -19.76 -20.31
CA ALA A 420 -36.47 -18.63 -19.77
C ALA A 420 -36.77 -17.26 -20.41
N THR A 421 -37.15 -17.26 -21.69
CA THR A 421 -37.53 -16.06 -22.46
C THR A 421 -38.94 -15.57 -22.23
N SER A 422 -39.73 -16.29 -21.41
CA SER A 422 -41.13 -15.95 -21.15
C SER A 422 -41.24 -14.62 -20.39
N ALA A 423 -42.37 -13.95 -20.56
CA ALA A 423 -42.68 -12.73 -19.79
C ALA A 423 -42.65 -13.01 -18.29
N ALA A 424 -42.12 -12.04 -17.52
CA ALA A 424 -42.10 -12.14 -16.08
C ALA A 424 -43.50 -12.08 -15.49
N LEU A 425 -43.75 -12.91 -14.47
CA LEU A 425 -44.95 -12.79 -13.63
C LEU A 425 -44.69 -11.65 -12.60
N THR A 426 -45.72 -10.86 -12.34
CA THR A 426 -45.63 -9.73 -11.41
C THR A 426 -46.37 -10.02 -10.09
N GLY A 427 -45.98 -9.32 -9.01
CA GLY A 427 -46.68 -9.37 -7.74
C GLY A 427 -46.20 -10.46 -6.77
N ALA A 428 -45.26 -11.32 -7.14
CA ALA A 428 -44.66 -12.23 -6.19
C ALA A 428 -43.82 -11.45 -5.17
N GLN A 429 -43.90 -11.85 -3.89
CA GLN A 429 -43.11 -11.24 -2.83
C GLN A 429 -42.15 -12.23 -2.20
N PHE A 430 -40.94 -11.78 -1.95
CA PHE A 430 -39.86 -12.54 -1.35
C PHE A 430 -39.34 -11.87 -0.10
N SER A 431 -39.04 -12.65 0.93
CA SER A 431 -38.21 -12.24 2.06
C SER A 431 -36.79 -12.80 1.91
N VAL A 432 -35.84 -12.12 2.54
CA VAL A 432 -34.43 -12.56 2.61
C VAL A 432 -34.01 -12.58 4.06
N THR A 433 -33.28 -13.62 4.44
CA THR A 433 -32.59 -13.66 5.73
C THR A 433 -31.09 -13.94 5.55
N SER A 434 -30.28 -13.42 6.46
CA SER A 434 -28.87 -13.78 6.60
C SER A 434 -28.71 -14.41 8.00
N GLY A 435 -28.51 -15.71 8.05
CA GLY A 435 -28.70 -16.47 9.28
C GLY A 435 -30.14 -16.29 9.82
N THR A 436 -30.27 -15.82 11.05
CA THR A 436 -31.57 -15.55 11.69
C THR A 436 -32.07 -14.13 11.47
N THR A 437 -31.28 -13.25 10.86
CA THR A 437 -31.61 -11.83 10.70
C THR A 437 -32.37 -11.58 9.42
N THR A 438 -33.55 -10.97 9.51
CA THR A 438 -34.30 -10.51 8.33
C THR A 438 -33.58 -9.34 7.69
N VAL A 439 -33.30 -9.45 6.38
CA VAL A 439 -32.76 -8.35 5.59
C VAL A 439 -33.87 -7.37 5.28
N LYS A 440 -33.64 -6.09 5.52
CA LYS A 440 -34.54 -5.00 5.21
C LYS A 440 -34.11 -4.27 3.95
N PHE A 441 -35.06 -3.63 3.28
CA PHE A 441 -34.87 -2.99 2.00
C PHE A 441 -35.44 -1.58 1.94
N THR A 442 -34.82 -0.78 1.10
CA THR A 442 -35.38 0.46 0.53
C THR A 442 -35.55 0.25 -0.97
N GLU A 443 -36.72 0.58 -1.50
CA GLU A 443 -37.02 0.47 -2.93
C GLU A 443 -36.39 1.64 -3.71
N SER A 444 -35.82 1.32 -4.86
CA SER A 444 -35.21 2.26 -5.80
C SER A 444 -35.41 1.76 -7.23
N THR A 445 -34.78 2.40 -8.20
CA THR A 445 -34.84 2.00 -9.61
C THR A 445 -33.41 1.94 -10.18
N LEU A 446 -33.14 0.86 -10.89
CA LEU A 446 -31.87 0.63 -11.56
C LEU A 446 -32.11 0.18 -13.02
N ASN A 447 -31.56 0.93 -13.97
CA ASN A 447 -31.76 0.68 -15.39
C ASN A 447 -33.23 0.52 -15.78
N GLY A 448 -34.11 1.31 -15.15
CA GLY A 448 -35.56 1.28 -15.37
C GLY A 448 -36.30 0.10 -14.74
N LYS A 449 -35.61 -0.72 -13.91
CA LYS A 449 -36.21 -1.86 -13.20
C LYS A 449 -36.28 -1.57 -11.70
N PRO A 450 -37.27 -2.14 -10.97
CA PRO A 450 -37.30 -2.09 -9.51
C PRO A 450 -36.01 -2.67 -8.93
N TYR A 451 -35.46 -1.96 -7.95
CA TYR A 451 -34.20 -2.26 -7.33
C TYR A 451 -34.35 -2.11 -5.81
N TYR A 452 -34.09 -3.19 -5.09
CA TYR A 452 -34.24 -3.22 -3.64
C TYR A 452 -32.86 -3.19 -2.98
N GLN A 453 -32.50 -2.03 -2.47
CA GLN A 453 -31.29 -1.85 -1.72
C GLN A 453 -31.39 -2.49 -0.34
N VAL A 454 -30.44 -3.31 0.05
CA VAL A 454 -30.32 -3.74 1.43
C VAL A 454 -30.04 -2.51 2.29
N ASP A 455 -30.93 -2.26 3.25
CA ASP A 455 -30.85 -1.13 4.15
C ASP A 455 -31.34 -1.56 5.54
N PRO A 456 -30.45 -1.62 6.55
CA PRO A 456 -30.84 -1.95 7.92
C PRO A 456 -31.93 -1.03 8.49
N ASN A 457 -32.02 0.22 8.01
CA ASN A 457 -33.05 1.19 8.37
C ASN A 457 -34.24 1.18 7.43
N GLY A 458 -34.24 0.29 6.42
CA GLY A 458 -35.33 0.15 5.46
C GLY A 458 -36.64 -0.27 6.11
N THR A 459 -37.74 0.14 5.50
CA THR A 459 -39.09 -0.18 5.98
C THR A 459 -39.64 -1.48 5.40
N LEU A 460 -39.09 -1.97 4.28
CA LEU A 460 -39.53 -3.18 3.62
C LEU A 460 -38.81 -4.40 4.15
N SER A 461 -39.56 -5.45 4.53
CA SER A 461 -39.04 -6.76 4.88
C SER A 461 -39.16 -7.79 3.75
N THR A 462 -39.82 -7.40 2.66
CA THR A 462 -39.99 -8.18 1.44
C THR A 462 -39.74 -7.28 0.23
N PHE A 463 -39.38 -7.91 -0.89
CA PHE A 463 -39.30 -7.25 -2.18
C PHE A 463 -40.29 -7.89 -3.14
N THR A 464 -40.83 -7.09 -4.05
CA THR A 464 -41.83 -7.54 -5.06
C THR A 464 -41.11 -7.74 -6.37
N VAL A 465 -41.28 -8.91 -6.97
CA VAL A 465 -40.64 -9.29 -8.23
C VAL A 465 -41.58 -9.10 -9.41
N GLY A 466 -41.11 -8.33 -10.37
CA GLY A 466 -41.45 -8.50 -11.77
C GLY A 466 -40.19 -8.97 -12.53
N ASP A 467 -39.49 -8.05 -13.15
CA ASP A 467 -38.13 -8.22 -13.70
C ASP A 467 -37.18 -7.39 -12.83
N GLY A 468 -37.15 -7.69 -11.54
CA GLY A 468 -36.46 -6.88 -10.55
C GLY A 468 -35.12 -7.47 -10.09
N TYR A 469 -34.28 -6.61 -9.52
CA TYR A 469 -33.03 -7.00 -8.92
C TYR A 469 -33.10 -6.88 -7.40
N ILE A 470 -32.49 -7.82 -6.68
CA ILE A 470 -32.11 -7.61 -5.28
C ILE A 470 -30.68 -7.08 -5.30
N ALA A 471 -30.53 -5.81 -5.04
CA ALA A 471 -29.21 -5.23 -4.97
C ALA A 471 -28.63 -5.24 -3.56
N SER A 472 -27.35 -5.00 -3.49
CA SER A 472 -26.60 -4.82 -2.24
C SER A 472 -26.60 -6.02 -1.30
N LEU A 473 -26.85 -7.23 -1.76
CA LEU A 473 -26.56 -8.42 -0.99
C LEU A 473 -25.04 -8.62 -0.98
N GLY A 474 -24.35 -7.87 -0.12
CA GLY A 474 -22.90 -7.90 0.00
C GLY A 474 -22.42 -8.99 0.94
N ALA A 475 -21.33 -9.69 0.57
CA ALA A 475 -20.58 -10.48 1.52
C ALA A 475 -19.89 -9.58 2.55
N ASN A 476 -19.67 -10.07 3.76
CA ASN A 476 -18.73 -9.44 4.67
C ASN A 476 -17.32 -9.55 4.09
N THR A 477 -16.62 -8.45 4.11
CA THR A 477 -15.34 -8.13 3.50
C THR A 477 -14.47 -9.28 2.94
N ASN A 478 -14.25 -10.35 3.68
CA ASN A 478 -13.34 -11.44 3.28
C ASN A 478 -14.02 -12.80 3.25
N ASN A 479 -15.26 -12.90 3.71
CA ASN A 479 -15.92 -14.18 3.92
C ASN A 479 -17.17 -14.29 3.05
N SER A 480 -17.47 -15.52 2.63
CA SER A 480 -18.74 -15.85 2.01
C SER A 480 -19.91 -15.50 2.93
N THR A 481 -20.96 -14.93 2.36
CA THR A 481 -22.23 -14.67 3.05
C THR A 481 -23.34 -15.44 2.37
N THR A 482 -24.11 -16.19 3.14
CA THR A 482 -25.25 -16.94 2.63
C THR A 482 -26.54 -16.22 2.97
N TYR A 483 -27.34 -15.99 1.95
CA TYR A 483 -28.67 -15.42 2.03
C TYR A 483 -29.71 -16.49 1.73
N THR A 484 -30.74 -16.61 2.59
CA THR A 484 -31.89 -17.46 2.36
C THR A 484 -33.02 -16.62 1.78
N ILE A 485 -33.43 -16.92 0.56
CA ILE A 485 -34.49 -16.23 -0.18
C ILE A 485 -35.74 -17.11 -0.16
N THR A 486 -36.86 -16.56 0.30
CA THR A 486 -38.11 -17.27 0.51
C THR A 486 -39.27 -16.54 -0.15
N GLU A 487 -40.00 -17.22 -1.04
CA GLU A 487 -41.24 -16.69 -1.61
C GLU A 487 -42.35 -16.72 -0.58
N LYS A 488 -42.90 -15.54 -0.26
CA LYS A 488 -43.98 -15.35 0.73
C LYS A 488 -45.37 -15.18 0.09
N VAL A 489 -45.40 -14.62 -1.12
CA VAL A 489 -46.63 -14.38 -1.85
C VAL A 489 -46.45 -14.79 -3.30
N ALA A 490 -47.30 -15.67 -3.82
CA ALA A 490 -47.31 -16.02 -5.21
C ALA A 490 -47.93 -14.91 -6.09
N PRO A 491 -47.62 -14.84 -7.39
CA PRO A 491 -48.30 -13.97 -8.34
C PRO A 491 -49.82 -14.26 -8.38
N THR A 492 -50.61 -13.26 -8.74
CA THR A 492 -52.04 -13.41 -8.85
C THR A 492 -52.44 -14.58 -9.79
N GLY A 493 -53.27 -15.50 -9.30
CA GLY A 493 -53.70 -16.69 -10.05
C GLY A 493 -52.72 -17.86 -10.04
N TYR A 494 -51.63 -17.75 -9.24
CA TYR A 494 -50.69 -18.84 -8.96
C TYR A 494 -50.77 -19.22 -7.49
N VAL A 495 -50.23 -20.37 -7.13
CA VAL A 495 -50.31 -20.93 -5.77
C VAL A 495 -48.92 -21.21 -5.20
N LEU A 496 -48.80 -21.15 -3.88
CA LEU A 496 -47.76 -21.75 -3.06
C LEU A 496 -48.27 -23.11 -2.52
N ASP A 497 -47.38 -24.01 -2.15
CA ASP A 497 -47.74 -25.33 -1.61
C ASP A 497 -48.59 -25.28 -0.32
N GLY A 498 -48.54 -24.20 0.42
CA GLY A 498 -49.23 -24.09 1.70
C GLY A 498 -48.60 -24.91 2.83
N ARG A 499 -47.70 -25.84 2.53
CA ARG A 499 -46.92 -26.63 3.49
C ARG A 499 -45.49 -26.09 3.65
N HIS A 500 -44.90 -25.69 2.53
CA HIS A 500 -43.53 -25.18 2.48
C HIS A 500 -43.43 -24.04 1.47
N ASP A 501 -42.73 -23.01 1.87
CA ASP A 501 -42.39 -21.90 0.98
C ASP A 501 -41.31 -22.34 -0.04
N ILE A 502 -41.32 -21.79 -1.26
CA ILE A 502 -40.19 -21.93 -2.18
C ILE A 502 -39.02 -21.16 -1.58
N THR A 503 -38.03 -21.89 -1.07
CA THR A 503 -36.90 -21.36 -0.35
C THR A 503 -35.60 -21.89 -0.94
N PHE A 504 -34.63 -21.03 -1.15
CA PHE A 504 -33.29 -21.39 -1.62
C PHE A 504 -32.25 -20.47 -1.03
N ASN A 505 -31.00 -20.95 -0.99
CA ASN A 505 -29.88 -20.14 -0.53
C ASN A 505 -29.05 -19.63 -1.69
N VAL A 506 -28.54 -18.41 -1.55
CA VAL A 506 -27.52 -17.84 -2.43
C VAL A 506 -26.32 -17.46 -1.59
N THR A 507 -25.19 -18.09 -1.85
CA THR A 507 -23.92 -17.77 -1.22
C THR A 507 -23.13 -16.84 -2.13
N VAL A 508 -22.74 -15.69 -1.60
CA VAL A 508 -21.94 -14.67 -2.26
C VAL A 508 -20.53 -14.72 -1.68
N THR A 509 -19.54 -14.99 -2.53
CA THR A 509 -18.12 -15.09 -2.13
C THR A 509 -17.28 -14.10 -2.91
N PRO A 510 -16.67 -13.10 -2.25
CA PRO A 510 -15.71 -12.21 -2.88
C PRO A 510 -14.37 -12.93 -3.09
N ASN A 511 -13.74 -12.73 -4.24
CA ASN A 511 -12.43 -13.28 -4.57
C ASN A 511 -11.43 -12.15 -4.76
N TYR A 512 -10.31 -12.24 -4.06
CA TYR A 512 -9.26 -11.21 -4.06
C TYR A 512 -7.96 -11.75 -4.64
N THR A 513 -7.24 -10.87 -5.32
CA THR A 513 -5.84 -11.09 -5.74
C THR A 513 -5.04 -9.86 -5.37
N ASN A 514 -4.00 -10.02 -4.54
CA ASN A 514 -3.19 -8.91 -4.03
C ASN A 514 -4.07 -7.79 -3.41
N ASP A 515 -5.04 -8.18 -2.58
CA ASP A 515 -6.00 -7.29 -1.90
C ASP A 515 -6.96 -6.53 -2.82
N VAL A 516 -6.97 -6.84 -4.11
CA VAL A 516 -7.87 -6.26 -5.10
C VAL A 516 -8.99 -7.24 -5.38
N LEU A 517 -10.25 -6.79 -5.32
CA LEU A 517 -11.42 -7.60 -5.65
C LEU A 517 -11.42 -7.90 -7.16
N THR A 518 -11.20 -9.15 -7.53
CA THR A 518 -11.12 -9.58 -8.93
C THR A 518 -12.42 -10.16 -9.44
N SER A 519 -13.18 -10.80 -8.57
CA SER A 519 -14.46 -11.41 -8.95
C SER A 519 -15.35 -11.63 -7.74
N VAL A 520 -16.63 -11.91 -8.00
CA VAL A 520 -17.60 -12.37 -7.01
C VAL A 520 -18.22 -13.66 -7.51
N THR A 521 -18.18 -14.69 -6.69
CA THR A 521 -18.80 -15.97 -6.98
C THR A 521 -20.16 -16.07 -6.30
N TYR A 522 -21.18 -16.41 -7.07
CA TYR A 522 -22.54 -16.68 -6.61
C TYR A 522 -22.81 -18.17 -6.72
N LYS A 523 -23.20 -18.79 -5.61
CA LYS A 523 -23.60 -20.18 -5.57
C LYS A 523 -25.02 -20.29 -5.05
N ARG A 524 -25.92 -20.88 -5.83
CA ARG A 524 -27.30 -21.16 -5.44
C ARG A 524 -27.44 -22.63 -5.07
N ASP A 525 -28.13 -22.95 -4.02
CA ASP A 525 -28.62 -24.32 -3.78
C ASP A 525 -29.99 -24.54 -4.42
N ASN A 526 -30.45 -25.77 -4.43
CA ASN A 526 -31.74 -26.12 -4.99
C ASN A 526 -32.91 -25.94 -4.00
N GLY A 527 -32.64 -25.69 -2.74
CA GLY A 527 -33.67 -25.58 -1.72
C GLY A 527 -34.58 -26.82 -1.64
N ILE A 528 -35.77 -26.62 -1.11
CA ILE A 528 -36.77 -27.69 -0.94
C ILE A 528 -37.46 -28.05 -2.28
N TYR A 529 -37.62 -27.05 -3.14
CA TYR A 529 -38.34 -27.21 -4.44
C TYR A 529 -37.43 -26.84 -5.62
N GLY A 530 -36.36 -27.63 -5.82
CA GLY A 530 -35.38 -27.39 -6.88
C GLY A 530 -35.92 -27.27 -8.29
N ASN A 531 -37.02 -27.99 -8.61
CA ASN A 531 -37.69 -27.91 -9.93
C ASN A 531 -38.44 -26.59 -10.16
N PHE A 532 -38.66 -25.80 -9.12
CA PHE A 532 -39.21 -24.45 -9.21
C PHE A 532 -38.13 -23.37 -9.36
N LEU A 533 -36.89 -23.78 -9.46
CA LEU A 533 -35.76 -22.90 -9.65
C LEU A 533 -35.04 -23.23 -10.96
N ASP A 534 -34.66 -22.19 -11.69
CA ASP A 534 -33.90 -22.31 -12.92
C ASP A 534 -32.96 -21.12 -13.05
N THR A 535 -31.92 -21.20 -13.84
CA THR A 535 -30.98 -20.14 -14.14
C THR A 535 -30.76 -20.03 -15.64
N THR A 536 -30.63 -18.80 -16.14
CA THR A 536 -30.45 -18.56 -17.56
C THR A 536 -29.40 -17.48 -17.82
N PRO A 537 -28.48 -17.75 -18.69
CA PRO A 537 -28.02 -19.03 -19.19
C PRO A 537 -27.47 -19.89 -18.05
N SER A 538 -27.40 -21.16 -18.14
CA SER A 538 -27.23 -22.16 -17.08
C SER A 538 -25.86 -22.16 -16.38
N LYS A 539 -25.29 -21.00 -16.04
CA LYS A 539 -23.97 -20.88 -15.42
C LYS A 539 -23.98 -20.82 -13.89
N MET A 540 -25.10 -20.49 -13.27
CA MET A 540 -25.25 -20.62 -11.83
C MET A 540 -25.64 -22.05 -11.50
N THR A 541 -24.67 -22.96 -11.53
CA THR A 541 -24.88 -24.35 -11.16
C THR A 541 -24.86 -24.53 -9.65
N THR A 542 -25.44 -25.59 -9.14
CA THR A 542 -25.49 -25.87 -7.70
C THR A 542 -24.13 -26.24 -7.11
N ASP A 543 -23.20 -26.71 -7.94
CA ASP A 543 -21.93 -27.27 -7.46
C ASP A 543 -20.75 -26.33 -7.63
N ASP A 544 -20.65 -25.59 -8.73
CA ASP A 544 -19.50 -24.77 -9.06
C ASP A 544 -19.71 -23.28 -8.81
N GLY A 545 -20.98 -22.82 -8.75
CA GLY A 545 -21.32 -21.40 -8.64
C GLY A 545 -21.00 -20.60 -9.92
N GLN A 546 -21.57 -19.41 -10.02
CA GLN A 546 -21.25 -18.44 -11.07
C GLN A 546 -20.21 -17.46 -10.55
N THR A 547 -19.12 -17.29 -11.29
CA THR A 547 -18.12 -16.26 -11.02
C THR A 547 -18.27 -15.12 -12.00
N VAL A 548 -18.47 -13.91 -11.47
CA VAL A 548 -18.52 -12.67 -12.24
C VAL A 548 -17.19 -11.94 -12.08
N ASN A 549 -16.44 -11.83 -13.17
CA ASN A 549 -15.17 -11.13 -13.18
C ASN A 549 -15.37 -9.62 -13.23
N LEU A 550 -14.48 -8.89 -12.59
CA LEU A 550 -14.48 -7.42 -12.55
C LEU A 550 -13.64 -6.79 -13.68
N GLU A 551 -13.46 -7.49 -14.78
CA GLU A 551 -12.63 -7.03 -15.91
C GLU A 551 -13.12 -5.73 -16.57
N SER A 552 -14.39 -5.39 -16.40
CA SER A 552 -15.00 -4.18 -16.99
C SER A 552 -14.97 -2.96 -16.09
N ARG A 553 -14.29 -3.03 -14.92
CA ARG A 553 -14.20 -1.86 -14.04
C ARG A 553 -13.35 -0.77 -14.70
N THR A 554 -13.87 0.45 -14.73
CA THR A 554 -13.15 1.62 -15.20
C THR A 554 -12.55 2.36 -14.00
N THR A 555 -11.27 2.68 -14.06
CA THR A 555 -10.65 3.64 -13.15
C THR A 555 -10.74 5.04 -13.78
N VAL A 556 -11.28 6.00 -13.03
CA VAL A 556 -11.27 7.40 -13.41
C VAL A 556 -10.43 8.13 -12.36
N ASN A 557 -9.33 8.75 -12.78
CA ASN A 557 -8.38 9.42 -11.87
C ASN A 557 -7.93 8.53 -10.70
N ASN A 558 -7.50 7.31 -10.98
CA ASN A 558 -7.13 6.27 -10.00
C ASN A 558 -8.26 5.88 -9.02
N ARG A 559 -9.48 6.31 -9.26
CA ARG A 559 -10.66 5.96 -8.48
C ARG A 559 -11.47 4.92 -9.20
N TYR A 560 -11.84 3.87 -8.49
CA TYR A 560 -12.67 2.81 -9.05
C TYR A 560 -14.11 3.29 -9.24
N THR A 561 -14.66 3.00 -10.40
CA THR A 561 -16.11 3.14 -10.61
C THR A 561 -16.80 1.90 -10.07
N ASN A 562 -17.93 2.08 -9.39
CA ASN A 562 -18.76 0.97 -8.96
C ASN A 562 -19.34 0.30 -10.20
N THR A 563 -18.73 -0.79 -10.64
CA THR A 563 -19.30 -1.62 -11.71
C THR A 563 -20.30 -2.53 -11.07
N GLN A 564 -21.53 -2.47 -11.53
CA GLN A 564 -22.57 -3.35 -11.10
C GLN A 564 -22.24 -4.78 -11.55
N LEU A 565 -22.15 -5.68 -10.57
CA LEU A 565 -21.95 -7.09 -10.84
C LEU A 565 -23.31 -7.70 -11.15
N GLU A 566 -23.68 -7.74 -12.42
CA GLU A 566 -24.86 -8.44 -12.87
C GLU A 566 -24.54 -9.94 -12.94
N SER A 567 -25.11 -10.70 -12.03
CA SER A 567 -25.14 -12.16 -12.15
C SER A 567 -26.26 -12.58 -13.12
N GLU A 568 -26.22 -13.82 -13.55
CA GLU A 568 -27.32 -14.39 -14.32
C GLU A 568 -28.58 -14.48 -13.47
N MET A 569 -29.72 -14.29 -14.12
CA MET A 569 -31.02 -14.17 -13.46
C MET A 569 -31.49 -15.53 -12.92
N ILE A 570 -31.86 -15.56 -11.64
CA ILE A 570 -32.49 -16.71 -11.01
C ILE A 570 -33.99 -16.70 -11.38
N HIS A 571 -34.44 -17.71 -12.06
CA HIS A 571 -35.84 -17.89 -12.36
C HIS A 571 -36.54 -18.68 -11.26
N VAL A 572 -37.51 -18.07 -10.61
CA VAL A 572 -38.37 -18.72 -9.64
C VAL A 572 -39.70 -18.97 -10.30
N LYS A 573 -40.11 -20.25 -10.38
CA LYS A 573 -41.33 -20.68 -11.07
C LYS A 573 -42.50 -20.75 -10.11
N ASN A 574 -43.72 -20.43 -10.57
CA ASN A 574 -44.96 -20.81 -9.89
C ASN A 574 -45.90 -21.58 -10.80
N THR A 575 -46.68 -22.43 -10.20
CA THR A 575 -47.73 -23.20 -10.84
C THR A 575 -49.11 -22.67 -10.47
N LYS A 576 -50.09 -22.95 -11.33
CA LYS A 576 -51.52 -22.77 -11.02
C LYS A 576 -52.14 -24.04 -10.41
N ASN A 577 -51.41 -25.15 -10.46
CA ASN A 577 -51.90 -26.44 -10.03
C ASN A 577 -51.15 -26.94 -8.80
N PRO A 578 -51.79 -27.07 -7.64
CA PRO A 578 -51.14 -27.56 -6.42
C PRO A 578 -50.52 -28.95 -6.56
N SER A 579 -51.01 -29.78 -7.47
CA SER A 579 -50.46 -31.13 -7.69
C SER A 579 -49.04 -31.12 -8.27
N ASP A 580 -48.59 -30.04 -8.89
CA ASP A 580 -47.23 -29.94 -9.45
C ASP A 580 -46.18 -29.94 -8.32
N PHE A 581 -46.54 -29.50 -7.12
CA PHE A 581 -45.66 -29.58 -5.93
C PHE A 581 -45.50 -31.05 -5.46
N ALA A 582 -46.46 -31.91 -5.71
CA ALA A 582 -46.39 -33.31 -5.32
C ALA A 582 -45.35 -34.11 -6.14
N GLN A 583 -44.95 -33.64 -7.31
CA GLN A 583 -43.91 -34.28 -8.14
C GLN A 583 -42.50 -34.19 -7.52
N THR A 584 -42.29 -33.31 -6.58
CA THR A 584 -41.02 -33.22 -5.84
C THR A 584 -40.83 -34.40 -4.87
N GLY A 585 -41.89 -35.14 -4.54
CA GLY A 585 -41.86 -36.35 -3.70
C GLY A 585 -41.30 -37.60 -4.37
N GLY A 586 -40.98 -37.57 -5.66
CA GLY A 586 -40.47 -38.74 -6.40
C GLY A 586 -39.22 -39.38 -5.77
N ASN A 587 -38.35 -38.57 -5.22
CA ASN A 587 -37.16 -39.06 -4.50
C ASN A 587 -37.51 -39.73 -3.16
N ILE A 588 -38.57 -39.28 -2.46
CA ILE A 588 -39.02 -39.89 -1.21
C ILE A 588 -39.62 -41.26 -1.50
N ILE A 589 -40.38 -41.40 -2.57
CA ILE A 589 -40.95 -42.69 -3.02
C ILE A 589 -39.82 -43.65 -3.38
N GLN A 590 -38.77 -43.21 -4.08
CA GLN A 590 -37.62 -44.06 -4.41
C GLN A 590 -36.84 -44.47 -3.14
N VAL A 591 -36.65 -43.59 -2.16
CA VAL A 591 -36.05 -43.92 -0.89
C VAL A 591 -36.92 -44.87 -0.08
N LEU A 592 -38.24 -44.68 -0.05
CA LEU A 592 -39.18 -45.60 0.58
C LEU A 592 -39.20 -46.98 -0.09
N ILE A 593 -39.15 -47.03 -1.43
CA ILE A 593 -39.03 -48.30 -2.17
C ILE A 593 -37.69 -48.97 -1.87
N ALA A 594 -36.59 -48.24 -1.85
CA ALA A 594 -35.27 -48.76 -1.47
C ALA A 594 -35.25 -49.33 -0.03
N MET A 595 -35.83 -48.60 0.93
CA MET A 595 -35.98 -49.10 2.30
C MET A 595 -36.88 -50.33 2.41
N LEU A 596 -37.97 -50.42 1.63
CA LEU A 596 -38.84 -51.58 1.56
C LEU A 596 -38.10 -52.80 1.00
N ILE A 597 -37.31 -52.62 -0.05
CA ILE A 597 -36.47 -53.69 -0.62
C ILE A 597 -35.45 -54.20 0.40
N VAL A 598 -34.78 -53.31 1.12
CA VAL A 598 -33.81 -53.69 2.16
C VAL A 598 -34.51 -54.45 3.29
N ALA A 599 -35.69 -54.03 3.70
CA ALA A 599 -36.50 -54.74 4.71
C ALA A 599 -36.93 -56.16 4.25
N ILE A 600 -37.36 -56.29 3.00
CA ILE A 600 -37.71 -57.58 2.40
C ILE A 600 -36.49 -58.52 2.32
N VAL A 601 -35.36 -58.01 1.83
CA VAL A 601 -34.11 -58.80 1.79
C VAL A 601 -33.64 -59.20 3.20
N GLY A 602 -33.75 -58.30 4.17
CA GLY A 602 -33.45 -58.59 5.58
C GLY A 602 -34.37 -59.70 6.16
N ALA A 603 -35.68 -59.66 5.85
CA ALA A 603 -36.65 -60.70 6.25
C ALA A 603 -36.34 -62.06 5.58
N ILE A 604 -35.99 -62.07 4.32
CA ILE A 604 -35.60 -63.31 3.60
C ILE A 604 -34.32 -63.88 4.21
N LEU A 605 -33.33 -63.09 4.52
CA LEU A 605 -32.09 -63.53 5.14
C LEU A 605 -32.34 -64.11 6.56
N LEU A 606 -33.27 -63.54 7.31
CA LEU A 606 -33.68 -64.05 8.61
C LEU A 606 -34.40 -65.38 8.50
N ILE A 607 -35.27 -65.55 7.48
CA ILE A 607 -35.95 -66.83 7.23
C ILE A 607 -34.94 -67.91 6.83
N VAL A 608 -34.01 -67.59 5.93
CA VAL A 608 -32.94 -68.52 5.53
C VAL A 608 -32.02 -68.88 6.69
N ALA A 609 -31.69 -67.94 7.53
CA ALA A 609 -30.90 -68.21 8.76
C ALA A 609 -31.65 -69.08 9.76
N ARG A 610 -32.98 -68.89 9.88
CA ARG A 610 -33.83 -69.77 10.71
C ARG A 610 -33.95 -71.18 10.14
N MET A 611 -34.10 -71.30 8.83
CA MET A 611 -34.13 -72.62 8.16
C MET A 611 -32.77 -73.34 8.28
N ARG A 612 -31.64 -72.64 8.15
CA ARG A 612 -30.30 -73.22 8.37
C ARG A 612 -30.11 -73.67 9.81
N ARG A 613 -30.58 -72.91 10.79
CA ARG A 613 -30.56 -73.32 12.21
C ARG A 613 -31.41 -74.57 12.47
N ARG A 614 -32.61 -74.69 11.90
CA ARG A 614 -33.46 -75.90 11.98
C ARG A 614 -32.75 -77.11 11.38
N ASN A 615 -32.19 -77.00 10.19
CA ASN A 615 -31.48 -78.11 9.53
C ASN A 615 -30.20 -78.55 10.28
N ASN A 616 -29.58 -77.67 11.06
CA ASN A 616 -28.44 -78.03 11.89
C ASN A 616 -28.86 -78.72 13.22
N THR A 617 -30.08 -78.41 13.75
CA THR A 617 -30.63 -79.06 14.93
C THR A 617 -31.08 -80.49 14.62
N ASP A 618 -31.62 -80.74 13.42
CA ASP A 618 -32.01 -82.08 12.98
C ASP A 618 -30.81 -83.00 12.66
N ARG A 619 -29.63 -82.46 12.39
CA ARG A 619 -28.39 -83.25 12.18
C ARG A 619 -27.67 -83.63 13.47
N THR A 620 -27.99 -83.00 14.61
CA THR A 620 -27.40 -83.32 15.94
C THR A 620 -28.22 -84.33 16.69
N GLN A 621 -29.39 -84.76 16.19
CA GLN A 621 -30.18 -85.84 16.81
C GLN A 621 -30.04 -87.21 16.12
N ILE A 622 -29.15 -87.32 15.10
CA ILE A 622 -28.92 -88.62 14.39
C ILE A 622 -27.41 -88.99 14.47
N ALA A 623 -26.71 -88.60 15.52
CA ALA A 623 -25.35 -89.06 15.83
C ALA A 623 -25.30 -89.67 17.25
#